data_40f20ae8a6453fa662a10350d20a3743
#
_entry.id   40f20ae8a6453fa662a10350d20a3743
#
_cell.length_a   1.000
_cell.length_b   1.000
_cell.length_c   1.000
_cell.angle_alpha   90.00
_cell.angle_beta   90.00
_cell.angle_gamma   90.00
#
_symmetry.space_group_name_H-M   'P 1'
#
loop_
_entity.id
_entity.type
_entity.pdbx_description
1 polymer ?
#
loop_
_entity_poly.entity_id
_entity_poly.type
_entity_poly.pdbx_seq_one_letter_code
_entity_poly.pdbx_strand_id
1 'polypeptide(L)'
;MTKPGRAEIDQVAEASIAALRAPSILNTQPWRWRLSGDRGELWADRTRQLAGLDPDGHLLLLSCGAALHHATVALLAAGYAADVSRLPDPDRADLVALVRQGRPSEQDDRLYRAIYRRRTDRRPFADERPSAAVLSQLRDAAERHGVHLHVIRADQATAFAAAVAHAGAVEHGDARFRDDVLAWTTRARPDRDGVSARNMVPPTPRDVAPRDLAVARPPALHPGPGQDRGTVYVVLALDAEEPEDWLAAGEALSDVWLTLTAGGLAASPISEVIEVEPVRQALRRLLGVGSPAIAMRVGVPVADLEPVPATPRRSGTDTVGLPGEP
;
A
#
# COMPACT_ATOMS: atom_id res chain seq x y z
N MET A 1 29.43 -8.83 23.38
CA MET A 1 28.52 -8.78 22.22
C MET A 1 28.87 -9.95 21.30
N THR A 2 28.01 -10.95 21.24
CA THR A 2 28.19 -12.13 20.35
C THR A 2 27.99 -11.66 18.91
N LYS A 3 28.87 -12.05 17.99
CA LYS A 3 28.66 -11.79 16.55
C LYS A 3 27.37 -12.51 16.10
N PRO A 4 26.48 -11.86 15.32
CA PRO A 4 25.28 -12.50 14.80
C PRO A 4 25.67 -13.75 13.99
N GLY A 5 24.89 -14.82 14.12
CA GLY A 5 25.06 -16.01 13.34
C GLY A 5 24.74 -15.75 11.86
N ARG A 6 25.42 -16.45 10.95
CA ARG A 6 25.15 -16.33 9.50
C ARG A 6 23.67 -16.58 9.15
N ALA A 7 23.01 -17.48 9.88
CA ALA A 7 21.60 -17.78 9.72
C ALA A 7 20.66 -16.59 10.06
N GLU A 8 21.03 -15.74 11.03
CA GLU A 8 20.21 -14.55 11.41
C GLU A 8 20.25 -13.47 10.34
N ILE A 9 21.41 -13.28 9.70
CA ILE A 9 21.57 -12.34 8.59
C ILE A 9 20.75 -12.83 7.38
N ASP A 10 20.73 -14.13 7.12
CA ASP A 10 20.02 -14.73 6.00
C ASP A 10 18.50 -14.51 6.13
N GLN A 11 17.91 -14.62 7.34
CA GLN A 11 16.46 -14.40 7.56
C GLN A 11 16.06 -12.93 7.34
N VAL A 12 16.86 -11.98 7.80
CA VAL A 12 16.59 -10.55 7.58
C VAL A 12 16.75 -10.20 6.09
N ALA A 13 17.71 -10.80 5.40
CA ALA A 13 17.89 -10.62 3.95
C ALA A 13 16.68 -11.15 3.17
N GLU A 14 16.19 -12.37 3.48
CA GLU A 14 15.00 -12.94 2.87
C GLU A 14 13.75 -12.10 3.14
N ALA A 15 13.60 -11.59 4.36
CA ALA A 15 12.52 -10.69 4.74
C ALA A 15 12.56 -9.38 3.94
N SER A 16 13.75 -8.81 3.75
CA SER A 16 13.93 -7.62 2.92
C SER A 16 13.57 -7.87 1.44
N ILE A 17 13.85 -9.06 0.91
CA ILE A 17 13.44 -9.45 -0.45
C ILE A 17 11.92 -9.62 -0.54
N ALA A 18 11.27 -10.21 0.46
CA ALA A 18 9.81 -10.31 0.49
C ALA A 18 9.15 -8.92 0.55
N ALA A 19 9.77 -7.97 1.26
CA ALA A 19 9.32 -6.59 1.37
C ALA A 19 9.26 -5.85 0.01
N LEU A 20 10.06 -6.25 -0.97
CA LEU A 20 10.04 -5.66 -2.30
C LEU A 20 8.69 -5.87 -3.03
N ARG A 21 7.85 -6.80 -2.56
CA ARG A 21 6.50 -7.03 -3.11
C ARG A 21 5.42 -6.13 -2.53
N ALA A 22 5.75 -5.25 -1.60
CA ALA A 22 4.81 -4.34 -0.99
C ALA A 22 4.12 -3.42 -2.03
N PRO A 23 2.90 -2.95 -1.75
CA PRO A 23 2.28 -1.91 -2.55
C PRO A 23 2.97 -0.56 -2.31
N SER A 24 2.92 0.30 -3.32
CA SER A 24 3.33 1.70 -3.19
C SER A 24 2.50 2.57 -4.12
N ILE A 25 2.44 3.88 -3.83
CA ILE A 25 1.79 4.84 -4.71
C ILE A 25 2.38 4.73 -6.12
N LEU A 26 1.51 4.65 -7.13
CA LEU A 26 1.87 4.44 -8.55
C LEU A 26 2.96 3.38 -8.79
N ASN A 27 3.14 2.43 -7.87
CA ASN A 27 4.22 1.42 -7.90
C ASN A 27 5.62 2.04 -7.96
N THR A 28 5.80 3.18 -7.31
CA THR A 28 7.09 3.90 -7.25
C THR A 28 8.17 3.12 -6.52
N GLN A 29 7.79 2.25 -5.56
CA GLN A 29 8.72 1.47 -4.74
C GLN A 29 9.80 2.37 -4.12
N PRO A 30 9.41 3.35 -3.27
CA PRO A 30 10.28 4.43 -2.83
C PRO A 30 11.07 4.02 -1.59
N TRP A 31 11.72 2.87 -1.65
CA TRP A 31 12.50 2.32 -0.56
C TRP A 31 13.80 1.69 -1.05
N ARG A 32 14.76 1.62 -0.12
CA ARG A 32 16.00 0.83 -0.22
C ARG A 32 16.22 0.11 1.08
N TRP A 33 16.73 -1.10 0.98
CA TRP A 33 17.18 -1.88 2.12
C TRP A 33 18.70 -1.95 2.14
N ARG A 34 19.28 -1.82 3.32
CA ARG A 34 20.71 -2.05 3.55
C ARG A 34 20.86 -3.08 4.65
N LEU A 35 21.63 -4.15 4.38
CA LEU A 35 21.97 -5.14 5.39
C LEU A 35 23.20 -4.65 6.13
N SER A 36 23.12 -4.47 7.45
CA SER A 36 24.20 -3.93 8.29
C SER A 36 24.33 -4.76 9.56
N GLY A 37 25.32 -5.64 9.60
CA GLY A 37 25.52 -6.55 10.71
C GLY A 37 24.36 -7.54 10.86
N ASP A 38 23.62 -7.43 11.96
CA ASP A 38 22.48 -8.29 12.31
C ASP A 38 21.11 -7.69 11.94
N ARG A 39 21.08 -6.61 11.17
CA ARG A 39 19.87 -5.85 10.91
C ARG A 39 19.70 -5.47 9.45
N GLY A 40 18.45 -5.32 9.05
CA GLY A 40 18.03 -4.63 7.84
C GLY A 40 17.69 -3.18 8.16
N GLU A 41 18.26 -2.24 7.42
CA GLU A 41 17.93 -0.82 7.47
C GLU A 41 16.99 -0.51 6.30
N LEU A 42 15.78 -0.04 6.61
CA LEU A 42 14.83 0.45 5.60
C LEU A 42 15.01 1.96 5.45
N TRP A 43 15.32 2.38 4.25
CA TRP A 43 15.54 3.78 3.88
C TRP A 43 14.48 4.25 2.90
N ALA A 44 13.95 5.46 3.10
CA ALA A 44 13.16 6.17 2.12
C ALA A 44 14.04 6.62 0.95
N ASP A 45 13.59 6.38 -0.28
CA ASP A 45 14.23 6.85 -1.50
C ASP A 45 13.48 8.09 -2.02
N ARG A 46 13.89 9.27 -1.56
CA ARG A 46 13.29 10.56 -1.93
C ARG A 46 13.37 10.86 -3.42
N THR A 47 14.30 10.23 -4.15
CA THR A 47 14.36 10.41 -5.62
C THR A 47 13.16 9.81 -6.34
N ARG A 48 12.34 9.02 -5.62
CA ARG A 48 11.13 8.37 -6.11
C ARG A 48 9.84 8.96 -5.51
N GLN A 49 9.98 10.04 -4.73
CA GLN A 49 8.86 10.81 -4.23
C GLN A 49 8.15 11.52 -5.39
N LEU A 50 6.82 11.58 -5.34
CA LEU A 50 6.00 12.23 -6.34
C LEU A 50 5.88 13.72 -6.01
N ALA A 51 6.42 14.58 -6.85
CA ALA A 51 6.49 16.01 -6.56
C ALA A 51 5.12 16.71 -6.63
N GLY A 52 4.21 16.19 -7.43
CA GLY A 52 2.84 16.71 -7.57
C GLY A 52 1.84 16.04 -6.63
N LEU A 53 1.89 14.70 -6.57
CA LEU A 53 0.94 13.89 -5.80
C LEU A 53 1.27 13.81 -4.31
N ASP A 54 2.55 13.87 -3.94
CA ASP A 54 3.04 13.62 -2.58
C ASP A 54 4.18 14.58 -2.19
N PRO A 55 3.95 15.91 -2.25
CA PRO A 55 4.99 16.90 -1.96
C PRO A 55 5.53 16.78 -0.53
N ASP A 56 4.69 16.40 0.43
CA ASP A 56 5.05 16.26 1.84
C ASP A 56 5.67 14.90 2.18
N GLY A 57 5.58 13.91 1.29
CA GLY A 57 6.15 12.57 1.48
C GLY A 57 5.30 11.65 2.35
N HIS A 58 4.03 11.95 2.56
CA HIS A 58 3.09 11.12 3.32
C HIS A 58 2.89 9.75 2.68
N LEU A 59 2.61 9.72 1.37
CA LEU A 59 2.42 8.47 0.62
C LEU A 59 3.74 7.70 0.44
N LEU A 60 4.87 8.41 0.42
CA LEU A 60 6.19 7.79 0.46
C LEU A 60 6.40 7.03 1.78
N LEU A 61 6.14 7.66 2.94
CA LEU A 61 6.24 7.00 4.25
C LEU A 61 5.24 5.86 4.38
N LEU A 62 4.00 6.05 3.95
CA LEU A 62 2.99 4.99 3.90
C LEU A 62 3.46 3.80 3.04
N SER A 63 4.10 4.06 1.90
CA SER A 63 4.66 3.00 1.05
C SER A 63 5.81 2.27 1.75
N CYS A 64 6.68 2.97 2.47
CA CYS A 64 7.75 2.37 3.28
C CYS A 64 7.17 1.54 4.44
N GLY A 65 6.10 1.99 5.11
CA GLY A 65 5.39 1.23 6.13
C GLY A 65 4.84 -0.08 5.61
N ALA A 66 4.26 -0.07 4.40
CA ALA A 66 3.81 -1.31 3.75
C ALA A 66 4.98 -2.29 3.48
N ALA A 67 6.15 -1.78 3.09
CA ALA A 67 7.35 -2.60 2.91
C ALA A 67 7.88 -3.14 4.25
N LEU A 68 7.85 -2.33 5.32
CA LEU A 68 8.21 -2.74 6.67
C LEU A 68 7.32 -3.90 7.14
N HIS A 69 6.00 -3.78 7.00
CA HIS A 69 5.07 -4.85 7.38
C HIS A 69 5.30 -6.14 6.59
N HIS A 70 5.60 -6.06 5.29
CA HIS A 70 5.94 -7.26 4.51
C HIS A 70 7.18 -7.98 5.06
N ALA A 71 8.19 -7.23 5.52
CA ALA A 71 9.38 -7.82 6.15
C ALA A 71 9.03 -8.50 7.49
N THR A 72 8.19 -7.88 8.33
CA THR A 72 7.76 -8.48 9.60
C THR A 72 6.94 -9.75 9.40
N VAL A 73 6.05 -9.76 8.40
CA VAL A 73 5.28 -10.95 7.99
C VAL A 73 6.20 -12.07 7.50
N ALA A 74 7.27 -11.75 6.78
CA ALA A 74 8.21 -12.77 6.32
C ALA A 74 9.02 -13.38 7.46
N LEU A 75 9.44 -12.58 8.45
CA LEU A 75 10.11 -13.10 9.66
C LEU A 75 9.17 -13.99 10.47
N LEU A 76 7.91 -13.61 10.64
CA LEU A 76 6.92 -14.43 11.34
C LEU A 76 6.68 -15.76 10.60
N ALA A 77 6.62 -15.73 9.27
CA ALA A 77 6.51 -16.95 8.46
C ALA A 77 7.74 -17.87 8.57
N ALA A 78 8.90 -17.29 8.90
CA ALA A 78 10.13 -18.05 9.19
C ALA A 78 10.19 -18.55 10.64
N GLY A 79 9.19 -18.23 11.49
CA GLY A 79 9.13 -18.64 12.90
C GLY A 79 9.84 -17.69 13.87
N TYR A 80 9.97 -16.41 13.51
CA TYR A 80 10.60 -15.39 14.35
C TYR A 80 9.73 -14.16 14.48
N ALA A 81 9.67 -13.60 15.68
CA ALA A 81 9.18 -12.23 15.85
C ALA A 81 10.13 -11.24 15.17
N ALA A 82 9.61 -10.13 14.68
CA ALA A 82 10.43 -9.01 14.23
C ALA A 82 10.72 -8.07 15.42
N ASP A 83 11.99 -7.69 15.60
CA ASP A 83 12.38 -6.57 16.46
C ASP A 83 12.54 -5.33 15.58
N VAL A 84 11.63 -4.36 15.72
CA VAL A 84 11.53 -3.19 14.85
C VAL A 84 11.69 -1.90 15.64
N SER A 85 12.64 -1.06 15.19
CA SER A 85 12.77 0.31 15.66
C SER A 85 12.38 1.26 14.52
N ARG A 86 11.31 2.05 14.72
CA ARG A 86 10.79 3.00 13.73
C ARG A 86 11.44 4.35 13.94
N LEU A 87 11.79 5.04 12.84
CA LEU A 87 12.42 6.36 12.82
C LEU A 87 13.52 6.49 13.90
N PRO A 88 14.53 5.57 13.89
CA PRO A 88 15.42 5.37 15.04
C PRO A 88 16.41 6.50 15.27
N ASP A 89 16.53 7.43 14.35
CA ASP A 89 17.53 8.50 14.38
C ASP A 89 16.93 9.79 13.80
N PRO A 90 16.65 10.81 14.63
CA PRO A 90 16.05 12.06 14.16
C PRO A 90 16.97 12.86 13.21
N ASP A 91 18.28 12.64 13.26
CA ASP A 91 19.25 13.30 12.37
C ASP A 91 19.33 12.61 10.99
N ARG A 92 18.70 11.43 10.85
CA ARG A 92 18.67 10.61 9.64
C ARG A 92 17.23 10.32 9.23
N ALA A 93 16.48 11.36 8.89
CA ALA A 93 15.03 11.29 8.61
C ALA A 93 14.63 10.27 7.52
N ASP A 94 15.54 9.91 6.60
CA ASP A 94 15.29 8.92 5.57
C ASP A 94 15.57 7.47 6.04
N LEU A 95 16.15 7.25 7.22
CA LEU A 95 16.20 5.94 7.87
C LEU A 95 14.89 5.68 8.59
N VAL A 96 13.94 5.05 7.89
CA VAL A 96 12.57 4.88 8.40
C VAL A 96 12.41 3.71 9.36
N ALA A 97 13.22 2.66 9.26
CA ALA A 97 13.20 1.58 10.25
C ALA A 97 14.49 0.78 10.30
N LEU A 98 14.73 0.17 11.47
CA LEU A 98 15.66 -0.93 11.67
C LEU A 98 14.86 -2.19 11.97
N VAL A 99 15.23 -3.28 11.31
CA VAL A 99 14.57 -4.60 11.49
C VAL A 99 15.61 -5.64 11.84
N ARG A 100 15.38 -6.37 12.94
CA ARG A 100 16.19 -7.53 13.33
C ARG A 100 15.31 -8.76 13.48
N GLN A 101 15.92 -9.91 13.34
CA GLN A 101 15.31 -11.14 13.79
C GLN A 101 15.20 -11.10 15.33
N GLY A 102 13.99 -11.21 15.82
CA GLY A 102 13.70 -11.27 17.24
C GLY A 102 13.71 -12.70 17.76
N ARG A 103 13.05 -12.93 18.89
CA ARG A 103 12.91 -14.25 19.52
C ARG A 103 12.12 -15.22 18.62
N PRO A 104 12.34 -16.54 18.75
CA PRO A 104 11.48 -17.54 18.14
C PRO A 104 10.00 -17.29 18.50
N SER A 105 9.12 -17.50 17.52
CA SER A 105 7.66 -17.30 17.64
C SER A 105 6.95 -18.47 16.96
N GLU A 106 5.67 -18.62 17.23
CA GLU A 106 4.82 -19.51 16.47
C GLU A 106 4.80 -19.07 15.00
N GLN A 107 5.03 -20.02 14.11
CA GLN A 107 5.08 -19.76 12.67
C GLN A 107 3.67 -19.52 12.13
N ASP A 108 3.46 -18.38 11.45
CA ASP A 108 2.25 -18.10 10.69
C ASP A 108 2.64 -17.63 9.27
N ASP A 109 2.33 -18.45 8.28
CA ASP A 109 2.61 -18.17 6.87
C ASP A 109 1.39 -17.68 6.09
N ARG A 110 0.23 -17.50 6.74
CA ARG A 110 -1.04 -17.13 6.11
C ARG A 110 -0.92 -15.80 5.37
N LEU A 111 -0.42 -14.76 6.03
CA LEU A 111 -0.22 -13.43 5.42
C LEU A 111 0.97 -13.44 4.46
N TYR A 112 2.00 -14.22 4.73
CA TYR A 112 3.15 -14.38 3.82
C TYR A 112 2.72 -14.92 2.45
N ARG A 113 1.87 -15.95 2.43
CA ARG A 113 1.28 -16.46 1.16
C ARG A 113 0.44 -15.40 0.45
N ALA A 114 -0.23 -14.52 1.20
CA ALA A 114 -1.01 -13.42 0.63
C ALA A 114 -0.13 -12.36 -0.06
N ILE A 115 1.13 -12.15 0.36
CA ILE A 115 2.09 -11.25 -0.30
C ILE A 115 2.20 -11.58 -1.80
N TYR A 116 2.24 -12.85 -2.15
CA TYR A 116 2.42 -13.30 -3.54
C TYR A 116 1.12 -13.27 -4.35
N ARG A 117 -0.03 -13.30 -3.69
CA ARG A 117 -1.36 -13.26 -4.33
C ARG A 117 -1.94 -11.85 -4.44
N ARG A 118 -1.60 -10.95 -3.53
CA ARG A 118 -2.13 -9.58 -3.49
C ARG A 118 -1.93 -8.85 -4.81
N ARG A 119 -3.02 -8.26 -5.33
CA ARG A 119 -3.02 -7.41 -6.53
C ARG A 119 -3.87 -6.16 -6.26
N THR A 120 -3.59 -5.08 -6.96
CA THR A 120 -4.54 -3.96 -7.06
C THR A 120 -5.55 -4.32 -8.13
N ASP A 121 -6.77 -4.66 -7.72
CA ASP A 121 -7.83 -5.01 -8.67
C ASP A 121 -8.75 -3.80 -8.90
N ARG A 122 -8.59 -3.19 -10.06
CA ARG A 122 -9.38 -2.02 -10.48
C ARG A 122 -10.66 -2.40 -11.22
N ARG A 123 -10.89 -3.69 -11.47
CA ARG A 123 -12.12 -4.18 -12.09
C ARG A 123 -13.30 -3.99 -11.17
N PRO A 124 -14.53 -3.83 -11.69
CA PRO A 124 -15.74 -3.92 -10.88
C PRO A 124 -15.80 -5.27 -10.15
N PHE A 125 -16.22 -5.23 -8.87
CA PHE A 125 -16.41 -6.42 -8.06
C PHE A 125 -17.79 -7.03 -8.25
N ALA A 126 -18.00 -8.23 -7.69
CA ALA A 126 -19.28 -8.91 -7.64
C ALA A 126 -20.29 -8.16 -6.76
N ASP A 127 -21.54 -8.55 -6.86
CA ASP A 127 -22.63 -7.95 -6.09
C ASP A 127 -22.72 -8.50 -4.64
N GLU A 128 -21.92 -9.50 -4.32
CA GLU A 128 -21.80 -10.03 -2.96
C GLU A 128 -21.01 -9.06 -2.08
N ARG A 129 -21.55 -8.76 -0.90
CA ARG A 129 -20.92 -7.87 0.06
C ARG A 129 -20.03 -8.63 1.03
N PRO A 130 -18.82 -8.13 1.36
CA PRO A 130 -18.01 -8.66 2.45
C PRO A 130 -18.81 -8.74 3.76
N SER A 131 -18.70 -9.86 4.48
CA SER A 131 -19.45 -10.08 5.71
C SER A 131 -18.99 -9.16 6.85
N ALA A 132 -19.86 -8.95 7.85
CA ALA A 132 -19.51 -8.16 9.05
C ALA A 132 -18.30 -8.75 9.80
N ALA A 133 -18.14 -10.08 9.82
CA ALA A 133 -17.00 -10.75 10.43
C ALA A 133 -15.69 -10.39 9.72
N VAL A 134 -15.70 -10.37 8.40
CA VAL A 134 -14.53 -9.91 7.63
C VAL A 134 -14.21 -8.46 7.93
N LEU A 135 -15.20 -7.56 7.93
CA LEU A 135 -14.99 -6.14 8.24
C LEU A 135 -14.44 -5.94 9.66
N SER A 136 -14.84 -6.78 10.64
CA SER A 136 -14.24 -6.79 11.97
C SER A 136 -12.76 -7.18 11.92
N GLN A 137 -12.41 -8.26 11.22
CA GLN A 137 -11.02 -8.67 11.05
C GLN A 137 -10.14 -7.59 10.41
N LEU A 138 -10.69 -6.81 9.47
CA LEU A 138 -9.96 -5.68 8.86
C LEU A 138 -9.74 -4.55 9.86
N ARG A 139 -10.73 -4.27 10.75
CA ARG A 139 -10.53 -3.30 11.84
C ARG A 139 -9.44 -3.76 12.80
N ASP A 140 -9.51 -5.01 13.24
CA ASP A 140 -8.49 -5.58 14.13
C ASP A 140 -7.10 -5.53 13.50
N ALA A 141 -7.01 -5.70 12.17
CA ALA A 141 -5.76 -5.58 11.42
C ALA A 141 -5.20 -4.16 11.45
N ALA A 142 -6.05 -3.15 11.30
CA ALA A 142 -5.62 -1.74 11.37
C ALA A 142 -5.24 -1.32 12.81
N GLU A 143 -6.05 -1.70 13.79
CA GLU A 143 -5.85 -1.36 15.21
C GLU A 143 -4.56 -1.94 15.78
N ARG A 144 -4.06 -3.07 15.28
CA ARG A 144 -2.74 -3.59 15.67
C ARG A 144 -1.59 -2.62 15.43
N HIS A 145 -1.79 -1.66 14.55
CA HIS A 145 -0.82 -0.63 14.20
C HIS A 145 -1.20 0.76 14.74
N GLY A 146 -2.21 0.85 15.63
CA GLY A 146 -2.70 2.12 16.15
C GLY A 146 -3.44 2.97 15.12
N VAL A 147 -3.99 2.35 14.07
CA VAL A 147 -4.69 3.03 12.97
C VAL A 147 -6.16 2.61 12.96
N HIS A 148 -7.08 3.56 12.80
CA HIS A 148 -8.51 3.28 12.80
C HIS A 148 -9.03 2.96 11.41
N LEU A 149 -9.81 1.89 11.27
CA LEU A 149 -10.49 1.57 10.04
C LEU A 149 -11.97 1.96 10.11
N HIS A 150 -12.33 3.00 9.36
CA HIS A 150 -13.70 3.44 9.19
C HIS A 150 -14.31 2.82 7.94
N VAL A 151 -15.49 2.20 8.09
CA VAL A 151 -16.30 1.72 6.95
C VAL A 151 -17.27 2.83 6.53
N ILE A 152 -17.21 3.25 5.28
CA ILE A 152 -18.16 4.24 4.73
C ILE A 152 -19.57 3.68 4.83
N ARG A 153 -20.43 4.39 5.56
CA ARG A 153 -21.83 4.03 5.75
C ARG A 153 -22.70 4.46 4.56
N ALA A 154 -23.89 3.89 4.43
CA ALA A 154 -24.80 4.21 3.35
C ALA A 154 -25.17 5.71 3.30
N ASP A 155 -25.33 6.36 4.45
CA ASP A 155 -25.59 7.80 4.57
C ASP A 155 -24.39 8.69 4.17
N GLN A 156 -23.18 8.14 4.19
CA GLN A 156 -21.93 8.82 3.80
C GLN A 156 -21.54 8.57 2.33
N ALA A 157 -22.10 7.53 1.69
CA ALA A 157 -21.63 7.05 0.39
C ALA A 157 -21.67 8.11 -0.72
N THR A 158 -22.74 8.87 -0.82
CA THR A 158 -22.88 9.94 -1.83
C THR A 158 -21.85 11.05 -1.63
N ALA A 159 -21.63 11.48 -0.38
CA ALA A 159 -20.63 12.50 -0.07
C ALA A 159 -19.20 12.00 -0.31
N PHE A 160 -18.93 10.73 0.00
CA PHE A 160 -17.64 10.10 -0.29
C PHE A 160 -17.39 10.01 -1.81
N ALA A 161 -18.36 9.55 -2.59
CA ALA A 161 -18.26 9.50 -4.05
C ALA A 161 -18.01 10.89 -4.67
N ALA A 162 -18.72 11.91 -4.18
CA ALA A 162 -18.50 13.30 -4.61
C ALA A 162 -17.08 13.80 -4.25
N ALA A 163 -16.56 13.43 -3.08
CA ALA A 163 -15.21 13.78 -2.67
C ALA A 163 -14.15 13.16 -3.60
N VAL A 164 -14.29 11.87 -3.94
CA VAL A 164 -13.39 11.19 -4.90
C VAL A 164 -13.46 11.83 -6.28
N ALA A 165 -14.66 12.10 -6.78
CA ALA A 165 -14.85 12.74 -8.09
C ALA A 165 -14.24 14.16 -8.12
N HIS A 166 -14.39 14.93 -7.04
CA HIS A 166 -13.80 16.25 -6.92
C HIS A 166 -12.27 16.20 -6.89
N ALA A 167 -11.69 15.26 -6.11
CA ALA A 167 -10.25 15.05 -6.07
C ALA A 167 -9.70 14.75 -7.47
N GLY A 168 -10.31 13.81 -8.20
CA GLY A 168 -9.90 13.49 -9.57
C GLY A 168 -10.01 14.68 -10.53
N ALA A 169 -11.01 15.54 -10.38
CA ALA A 169 -11.15 16.76 -11.19
C ALA A 169 -10.03 17.77 -10.89
N VAL A 170 -9.66 17.95 -9.62
CA VAL A 170 -8.54 18.82 -9.21
C VAL A 170 -7.21 18.29 -9.78
N GLU A 171 -6.95 17.00 -9.65
CA GLU A 171 -5.75 16.35 -10.19
C GLU A 171 -5.63 16.51 -11.71
N HIS A 172 -6.73 16.31 -12.45
CA HIS A 172 -6.77 16.52 -13.88
C HIS A 172 -6.46 17.99 -14.28
N GLY A 173 -6.83 18.95 -13.43
CA GLY A 173 -6.56 20.38 -13.62
C GLY A 173 -5.12 20.79 -13.33
N ASP A 174 -4.39 20.08 -12.47
CA ASP A 174 -3.01 20.45 -12.08
C ASP A 174 -1.98 19.72 -12.97
N ALA A 175 -1.07 20.49 -13.57
CA ALA A 175 -0.03 19.97 -14.45
C ALA A 175 0.93 19.03 -13.72
N ARG A 176 1.29 19.33 -12.44
CA ARG A 176 2.23 18.53 -11.66
C ARG A 176 1.68 17.13 -11.36
N PHE A 177 0.38 17.03 -11.04
CA PHE A 177 -0.30 15.74 -10.90
C PHE A 177 -0.26 14.94 -12.20
N ARG A 178 -0.58 15.58 -13.33
CA ARG A 178 -0.55 14.91 -14.63
C ARG A 178 0.86 14.44 -15.01
N ASP A 179 1.89 15.24 -14.70
CA ASP A 179 3.28 14.91 -14.98
C ASP A 179 3.73 13.68 -14.17
N ASP A 180 3.38 13.57 -12.89
CA ASP A 180 3.63 12.39 -12.08
C ASP A 180 2.91 11.15 -12.62
N VAL A 181 1.61 11.25 -12.92
CA VAL A 181 0.84 10.13 -13.49
C VAL A 181 1.45 9.71 -14.83
N LEU A 182 1.78 10.66 -15.70
CA LEU A 182 2.41 10.38 -16.99
C LEU A 182 3.75 9.67 -16.80
N ALA A 183 4.62 10.20 -15.96
CA ALA A 183 5.94 9.63 -15.71
C ALA A 183 5.87 8.18 -15.22
N TRP A 184 4.91 7.86 -14.34
CA TRP A 184 4.79 6.54 -13.72
C TRP A 184 3.86 5.56 -14.43
N THR A 185 3.15 6.00 -15.48
CA THR A 185 2.34 5.13 -16.36
C THR A 185 3.00 4.86 -17.71
N THR A 186 4.07 5.58 -18.05
CA THR A 186 4.84 5.41 -19.29
C THR A 186 6.21 4.76 -19.08
N ARG A 187 6.53 4.32 -17.88
CA ARG A 187 7.81 3.69 -17.52
C ARG A 187 8.20 2.57 -18.49
N ALA A 188 9.48 2.46 -18.77
CA ALA A 188 10.02 1.41 -19.60
C ALA A 188 10.02 0.05 -18.87
N ARG A 189 9.94 -1.04 -19.62
CA ARG A 189 9.99 -2.39 -19.03
C ARG A 189 11.23 -2.68 -18.17
N PRO A 190 12.44 -2.20 -18.54
CA PRO A 190 13.64 -2.41 -17.74
C PRO A 190 13.57 -1.81 -16.32
N ASP A 191 12.81 -0.71 -16.13
CA ASP A 191 12.72 0.00 -14.84
C ASP A 191 12.02 -0.84 -13.75
N ARG A 192 11.18 -1.80 -14.16
CA ARG A 192 10.45 -2.73 -13.28
C ARG A 192 9.64 -2.02 -12.18
N ASP A 193 9.08 -0.87 -12.51
CA ASP A 193 8.26 -0.02 -11.66
C ASP A 193 7.11 0.61 -12.45
N GLY A 194 6.36 1.54 -11.83
CA GLY A 194 5.22 2.19 -12.45
C GLY A 194 4.00 1.29 -12.64
N VAL A 195 2.95 1.83 -13.24
CA VAL A 195 1.68 1.14 -13.51
C VAL A 195 1.57 0.82 -15.00
N SER A 196 1.52 -0.45 -15.32
CA SER A 196 1.41 -0.92 -16.69
C SER A 196 -0.04 -0.86 -17.19
N ALA A 197 -0.24 -0.69 -18.51
CA ALA A 197 -1.56 -0.75 -19.14
C ALA A 197 -2.33 -2.06 -18.82
N ARG A 198 -1.63 -3.17 -18.58
CA ARG A 198 -2.22 -4.46 -18.16
C ARG A 198 -2.85 -4.45 -16.76
N ASN A 199 -2.59 -3.40 -15.98
CA ASN A 199 -3.16 -3.20 -14.64
C ASN A 199 -4.16 -2.04 -14.62
N MET A 200 -4.50 -1.46 -15.78
CA MET A 200 -5.48 -0.40 -15.94
C MET A 200 -6.73 -0.97 -16.61
N VAL A 201 -7.90 -0.56 -16.12
CA VAL A 201 -9.20 -0.89 -16.71
C VAL A 201 -9.77 0.33 -17.41
N PRO A 202 -10.50 0.16 -18.53
CA PRO A 202 -11.25 1.25 -19.12
C PRO A 202 -12.30 1.79 -18.13
N PRO A 203 -12.69 3.06 -18.23
CA PRO A 203 -13.77 3.62 -17.43
C PRO A 203 -15.04 2.77 -17.56
N THR A 204 -15.63 2.42 -16.43
CA THR A 204 -16.90 1.71 -16.35
C THR A 204 -17.85 2.47 -15.42
N PRO A 205 -19.16 2.54 -15.70
CA PRO A 205 -20.12 3.18 -14.81
C PRO A 205 -20.08 2.55 -13.40
N ARG A 206 -19.83 3.37 -12.38
CA ARG A 206 -19.87 2.97 -10.96
C ARG A 206 -19.96 4.21 -10.07
N ASP A 207 -20.41 4.07 -8.83
CA ASP A 207 -20.62 5.19 -7.91
C ASP A 207 -19.33 5.92 -7.59
N VAL A 208 -18.22 5.19 -7.41
CA VAL A 208 -16.88 5.76 -7.20
C VAL A 208 -15.99 5.36 -8.36
N ALA A 209 -15.67 6.32 -9.21
CA ALA A 209 -14.79 6.08 -10.35
C ALA A 209 -13.35 5.79 -9.86
N PRO A 210 -12.62 4.84 -10.46
CA PRO A 210 -11.20 4.68 -10.21
C PRO A 210 -10.43 5.86 -10.82
N ARG A 211 -9.23 6.14 -10.28
CA ARG A 211 -8.30 7.11 -10.86
C ARG A 211 -8.08 6.80 -12.34
N ASP A 212 -8.15 7.84 -13.18
CA ASP A 212 -7.76 7.73 -14.57
C ASP A 212 -6.23 7.71 -14.69
N LEU A 213 -5.71 6.54 -15.03
CA LEU A 213 -4.29 6.31 -15.27
C LEU A 213 -3.97 6.23 -16.79
N ALA A 214 -4.97 6.39 -17.63
CA ALA A 214 -4.86 6.18 -19.07
C ALA A 214 -4.35 7.42 -19.85
N VAL A 215 -3.50 8.23 -19.22
CA VAL A 215 -3.03 9.51 -19.78
C VAL A 215 -2.28 9.35 -21.11
N ALA A 216 -1.48 8.30 -21.27
CA ALA A 216 -0.65 8.11 -22.48
C ALA A 216 -0.84 6.75 -23.17
N ARG A 217 -1.47 5.79 -22.54
CA ARG A 217 -1.65 4.44 -23.08
C ARG A 217 -3.05 3.93 -22.76
N PRO A 218 -3.74 3.29 -23.72
CA PRO A 218 -5.05 2.72 -23.46
C PRO A 218 -4.95 1.59 -22.41
N PRO A 219 -5.95 1.47 -21.52
CA PRO A 219 -6.06 0.36 -20.60
C PRO A 219 -6.17 -0.97 -21.33
N ALA A 220 -5.51 -2.01 -20.78
CA ALA A 220 -5.50 -3.34 -21.40
C ALA A 220 -6.03 -4.46 -20.48
N LEU A 221 -6.49 -4.14 -19.27
CA LEU A 221 -7.15 -5.09 -18.39
C LEU A 221 -8.66 -5.09 -18.67
N HIS A 222 -9.21 -6.26 -19.02
CA HIS A 222 -10.65 -6.39 -19.25
C HIS A 222 -11.42 -6.16 -17.95
N PRO A 223 -12.47 -5.30 -17.92
CA PRO A 223 -13.19 -4.95 -16.71
C PRO A 223 -14.01 -6.11 -16.12
N GLY A 224 -14.41 -7.07 -16.94
CA GLY A 224 -15.34 -8.13 -16.51
C GLY A 224 -16.80 -7.65 -16.38
N PRO A 225 -17.72 -8.53 -15.93
CA PRO A 225 -19.13 -8.26 -15.84
C PRO A 225 -19.59 -7.68 -14.49
N GLY A 226 -18.70 -7.47 -13.52
CA GLY A 226 -19.04 -6.94 -12.19
C GLY A 226 -19.69 -5.55 -12.27
N GLN A 227 -20.44 -5.18 -11.23
CA GLN A 227 -21.17 -3.91 -11.15
C GLN A 227 -20.89 -3.13 -9.86
N ASP A 228 -19.97 -3.60 -9.02
CA ASP A 228 -19.57 -2.98 -7.73
C ASP A 228 -20.69 -2.81 -6.69
N ARG A 229 -21.87 -3.44 -6.84
CA ARG A 229 -23.01 -3.26 -5.91
C ARG A 229 -22.72 -3.77 -4.50
N GLY A 230 -21.87 -4.81 -4.36
CA GLY A 230 -21.42 -5.36 -3.08
C GLY A 230 -20.19 -4.65 -2.51
N THR A 231 -19.64 -3.69 -3.20
CA THR A 231 -18.41 -3.01 -2.82
C THR A 231 -18.55 -2.24 -1.51
N VAL A 232 -17.51 -2.34 -0.68
CA VAL A 232 -17.38 -1.59 0.56
C VAL A 232 -16.18 -0.64 0.43
N TYR A 233 -16.37 0.59 0.88
CA TYR A 233 -15.30 1.57 0.96
C TYR A 233 -14.85 1.68 2.42
N VAL A 234 -13.56 1.61 2.65
CA VAL A 234 -12.95 1.77 3.98
C VAL A 234 -11.91 2.87 3.93
N VAL A 235 -11.74 3.56 5.04
CA VAL A 235 -10.73 4.62 5.20
C VAL A 235 -9.89 4.28 6.42
N LEU A 236 -8.58 4.26 6.26
CA LEU A 236 -7.63 4.26 7.37
C LEU A 236 -7.43 5.68 7.86
N ALA A 237 -7.58 5.91 9.15
CA ALA A 237 -7.50 7.22 9.77
C ALA A 237 -6.50 7.21 10.94
N LEU A 238 -5.79 8.33 11.11
CA LEU A 238 -4.73 8.56 12.08
C LEU A 238 -5.21 9.51 13.19
N ASP A 239 -4.70 9.36 14.39
CA ASP A 239 -4.94 10.30 15.48
C ASP A 239 -4.10 11.58 15.34
N ALA A 240 -2.87 11.45 14.82
CA ALA A 240 -1.97 12.55 14.49
C ALA A 240 -1.42 12.40 13.06
N GLU A 241 -0.59 13.35 12.61
CA GLU A 241 -0.05 13.37 11.23
C GLU A 241 1.50 13.47 11.25
N GLU A 242 2.10 12.90 12.27
CA GLU A 242 3.55 12.83 12.38
C GLU A 242 4.12 11.74 11.44
N PRO A 243 5.40 11.80 11.10
CA PRO A 243 6.03 10.80 10.23
C PRO A 243 5.83 9.35 10.68
N GLU A 244 5.79 9.10 12.01
CA GLU A 244 5.55 7.79 12.58
C GLU A 244 4.13 7.29 12.31
N ASP A 245 3.13 8.18 12.35
CA ASP A 245 1.74 7.86 12.06
C ASP A 245 1.56 7.45 10.59
N TRP A 246 2.22 8.14 9.66
CA TRP A 246 2.18 7.78 8.24
C TRP A 246 2.88 6.45 7.96
N LEU A 247 3.96 6.14 8.68
CA LEU A 247 4.61 4.83 8.60
C LEU A 247 3.67 3.73 9.12
N ALA A 248 3.03 3.95 10.27
CA ALA A 248 2.03 3.06 10.86
C ALA A 248 0.82 2.85 9.94
N ALA A 249 0.35 3.91 9.25
CA ALA A 249 -0.70 3.81 8.25
C ALA A 249 -0.31 2.85 7.10
N GLY A 250 0.95 2.85 6.70
CA GLY A 250 1.47 1.93 5.70
C GLY A 250 1.51 0.48 6.17
N GLU A 251 1.92 0.25 7.41
CA GLU A 251 1.88 -1.08 8.05
C GLU A 251 0.42 -1.57 8.14
N ALA A 252 -0.50 -0.72 8.60
CA ALA A 252 -1.93 -1.01 8.68
C ALA A 252 -2.55 -1.30 7.30
N LEU A 253 -2.25 -0.47 6.28
CA LEU A 253 -2.68 -0.71 4.90
C LEU A 253 -2.26 -2.09 4.42
N SER A 254 -1.01 -2.46 4.68
CA SER A 254 -0.46 -3.75 4.29
C SER A 254 -1.16 -4.90 5.03
N ASP A 255 -1.34 -4.81 6.35
CA ASP A 255 -1.98 -5.85 7.14
C ASP A 255 -3.45 -6.05 6.73
N VAL A 256 -4.21 -4.96 6.61
CA VAL A 256 -5.58 -4.98 6.09
C VAL A 256 -5.63 -5.64 4.71
N TRP A 257 -4.74 -5.27 3.80
CA TRP A 257 -4.74 -5.79 2.44
C TRP A 257 -4.31 -7.26 2.36
N LEU A 258 -3.35 -7.69 3.15
CA LEU A 258 -2.95 -9.10 3.21
C LEU A 258 -4.04 -9.95 3.87
N THR A 259 -4.69 -9.43 4.92
CA THR A 259 -5.80 -10.10 5.60
C THR A 259 -6.99 -10.33 4.65
N LEU A 260 -7.43 -9.32 3.93
CA LEU A 260 -8.51 -9.49 2.94
C LEU A 260 -8.10 -10.43 1.79
N THR A 261 -6.85 -10.35 1.31
CA THR A 261 -6.33 -11.22 0.26
C THR A 261 -6.27 -12.69 0.73
N ALA A 262 -5.89 -12.92 1.98
CA ALA A 262 -5.90 -14.26 2.59
C ALA A 262 -7.33 -14.82 2.67
N GLY A 263 -8.32 -13.95 2.91
CA GLY A 263 -9.75 -14.27 2.90
C GLY A 263 -10.39 -14.36 1.51
N GLY A 264 -9.64 -14.25 0.42
CA GLY A 264 -10.17 -14.36 -0.95
C GLY A 264 -10.83 -13.10 -1.48
N LEU A 265 -10.69 -11.96 -0.80
CA LEU A 265 -11.21 -10.68 -1.26
C LEU A 265 -10.21 -9.92 -2.12
N ALA A 266 -10.70 -8.96 -2.88
CA ALA A 266 -9.92 -8.05 -3.70
C ALA A 266 -10.06 -6.60 -3.21
N ALA A 267 -9.04 -5.79 -3.50
CA ALA A 267 -9.07 -4.38 -3.18
C ALA A 267 -8.31 -3.50 -4.18
N SER A 268 -8.65 -2.21 -4.15
CA SER A 268 -7.94 -1.14 -4.82
C SER A 268 -7.86 0.08 -3.90
N PRO A 269 -6.67 0.62 -3.62
CA PRO A 269 -6.53 1.89 -2.91
C PRO A 269 -7.14 3.04 -3.70
N ILE A 270 -7.60 4.05 -2.97
CA ILE A 270 -8.11 5.34 -3.44
C ILE A 270 -7.34 6.40 -2.67
N SER A 271 -6.23 6.86 -3.23
CA SER A 271 -5.36 7.84 -2.57
C SER A 271 -5.72 9.28 -2.92
N GLU A 272 -6.45 9.51 -4.00
CA GLU A 272 -6.87 10.83 -4.48
C GLU A 272 -7.53 11.69 -3.40
N VAL A 273 -8.31 11.05 -2.52
CA VAL A 273 -9.03 11.77 -1.45
C VAL A 273 -8.13 12.35 -0.35
N ILE A 274 -6.86 11.94 -0.32
CA ILE A 274 -5.88 12.45 0.65
C ILE A 274 -4.81 13.33 0.00
N GLU A 275 -4.61 13.23 -1.30
CA GLU A 275 -3.63 14.01 -2.07
C GLU A 275 -4.10 15.46 -2.29
N VAL A 276 -5.42 15.70 -2.24
CA VAL A 276 -6.03 17.03 -2.38
C VAL A 276 -6.48 17.52 -1.02
N GLU A 277 -5.71 18.41 -0.40
CA GLU A 277 -5.91 18.84 0.99
C GLU A 277 -7.34 19.32 1.31
N PRO A 278 -8.02 20.14 0.50
CA PRO A 278 -9.42 20.49 0.77
C PRO A 278 -10.37 19.30 0.81
N VAL A 279 -10.10 18.27 -0.02
CA VAL A 279 -10.90 17.04 -0.07
C VAL A 279 -10.61 16.19 1.18
N ARG A 280 -9.35 16.06 1.57
CA ARG A 280 -8.93 15.37 2.79
C ARG A 280 -9.60 15.96 4.02
N GLN A 281 -9.64 17.30 4.14
CA GLN A 281 -10.32 17.99 5.22
C GLN A 281 -11.85 17.79 5.20
N ALA A 282 -12.46 17.77 4.02
CA ALA A 282 -13.89 17.45 3.89
C ALA A 282 -14.18 16.01 4.32
N LEU A 283 -13.33 15.07 3.94
CA LEU A 283 -13.45 13.67 4.33
C LEU A 283 -13.27 13.51 5.85
N ARG A 284 -12.30 14.17 6.46
CA ARG A 284 -12.12 14.19 7.92
C ARG A 284 -13.40 14.62 8.64
N ARG A 285 -14.05 15.69 8.18
CA ARG A 285 -15.34 16.16 8.75
C ARG A 285 -16.46 15.15 8.53
N LEU A 286 -16.54 14.52 7.35
CA LEU A 286 -17.56 13.52 7.02
C LEU A 286 -17.45 12.29 7.91
N LEU A 287 -16.23 11.85 8.19
CA LEU A 287 -15.99 10.64 8.97
C LEU A 287 -16.16 10.88 10.48
N GLY A 288 -15.83 12.07 10.97
CA GLY A 288 -15.85 12.42 12.39
C GLY A 288 -14.82 11.63 13.21
N VAL A 289 -13.83 11.04 12.55
CA VAL A 289 -12.72 10.27 13.15
C VAL A 289 -11.41 10.78 12.57
N GLY A 290 -10.35 10.84 13.32
CA GLY A 290 -8.98 11.12 12.94
C GLY A 290 -8.70 11.76 11.57
N SER A 291 -7.47 11.79 11.15
CA SER A 291 -7.06 12.27 9.84
C SER A 291 -7.02 11.13 8.81
N PRO A 292 -7.72 11.23 7.66
CA PRO A 292 -7.66 10.21 6.63
C PRO A 292 -6.24 10.03 6.08
N ALA A 293 -5.73 8.78 6.07
CA ALA A 293 -4.43 8.43 5.53
C ALA A 293 -4.51 7.75 4.16
N ILE A 294 -5.53 6.92 3.95
CA ILE A 294 -5.79 6.24 2.67
C ILE A 294 -7.21 5.68 2.68
N ALA A 295 -7.87 5.71 1.53
CA ALA A 295 -9.10 4.95 1.34
C ALA A 295 -8.85 3.70 0.51
N MET A 296 -9.72 2.70 0.63
CA MET A 296 -9.69 1.47 -0.16
C MET A 296 -11.09 1.08 -0.59
N ARG A 297 -11.19 0.59 -1.80
CA ARG A 297 -12.33 -0.16 -2.30
C ARG A 297 -12.08 -1.65 -2.05
N VAL A 298 -13.02 -2.33 -1.40
CA VAL A 298 -12.94 -3.74 -1.00
C VAL A 298 -14.18 -4.48 -1.48
N GLY A 299 -14.00 -5.68 -2.05
CA GLY A 299 -15.13 -6.48 -2.52
C GLY A 299 -14.75 -7.92 -2.84
N VAL A 300 -15.76 -8.70 -3.19
CA VAL A 300 -15.60 -10.07 -3.68
C VAL A 300 -15.22 -10.00 -5.16
N PRO A 301 -14.10 -10.60 -5.59
CA PRO A 301 -13.77 -10.64 -7.02
C PRO A 301 -14.82 -11.45 -7.78
N VAL A 302 -15.12 -11.05 -9.02
CA VAL A 302 -16.00 -11.85 -9.90
C VAL A 302 -15.32 -13.20 -10.17
N ALA A 303 -16.09 -14.27 -10.04
CA ALA A 303 -15.61 -15.62 -10.31
C ALA A 303 -15.17 -15.80 -11.78
N ASP A 304 -14.29 -16.76 -12.02
CA ASP A 304 -13.85 -17.19 -13.35
C ASP A 304 -13.17 -16.12 -14.22
N LEU A 305 -12.79 -14.98 -13.61
CA LEU A 305 -11.95 -14.00 -14.31
C LEU A 305 -10.46 -14.39 -14.20
N GLU A 306 -9.74 -14.16 -15.31
CA GLU A 306 -8.29 -14.27 -15.29
C GLU A 306 -7.69 -13.43 -14.14
N PRO A 307 -6.68 -13.96 -13.43
CA PRO A 307 -6.02 -13.21 -12.37
C PRO A 307 -5.45 -11.87 -12.86
N VAL A 308 -5.56 -10.82 -12.05
CA VAL A 308 -4.92 -9.54 -12.36
C VAL A 308 -3.41 -9.77 -12.49
N PRO A 309 -2.78 -9.34 -13.60
CA PRO A 309 -1.35 -9.48 -13.78
C PRO A 309 -0.54 -8.85 -12.64
N ALA A 310 0.53 -9.50 -12.22
CA ALA A 310 1.43 -8.93 -11.24
C ALA A 310 2.09 -7.67 -11.82
N THR A 311 2.13 -6.59 -11.02
CA THR A 311 2.96 -5.42 -11.34
C THR A 311 4.44 -5.78 -11.20
N PRO A 312 5.31 -5.22 -12.04
CA PRO A 312 6.74 -5.47 -11.93
C PRO A 312 7.29 -4.98 -10.59
N ARG A 313 8.42 -5.53 -10.18
CA ARG A 313 9.17 -5.11 -8.99
C ARG A 313 10.62 -4.92 -9.34
N ARG A 314 11.24 -3.89 -8.76
CA ARG A 314 12.69 -3.66 -8.84
C ARG A 314 13.43 -4.90 -8.35
N SER A 315 14.62 -5.12 -8.85
CA SER A 315 15.42 -6.29 -8.45
C SER A 315 15.94 -6.14 -7.01
N GLY A 316 16.25 -7.25 -6.36
CA GLY A 316 16.94 -7.22 -5.07
C GLY A 316 18.28 -6.48 -5.16
N THR A 317 19.00 -6.64 -6.27
CA THR A 317 20.29 -5.95 -6.50
C THR A 317 20.16 -4.42 -6.60
N ASP A 318 18.98 -3.90 -7.01
CA ASP A 318 18.76 -2.45 -7.11
C ASP A 318 18.20 -1.84 -5.81
N THR A 319 17.76 -2.68 -4.88
CA THR A 319 16.99 -2.24 -3.71
C THR A 319 17.51 -2.77 -2.39
N VAL A 320 18.33 -3.83 -2.41
CA VAL A 320 18.94 -4.43 -1.22
C VAL A 320 20.45 -4.37 -1.37
N GLY A 321 21.09 -3.40 -0.72
CA GLY A 321 22.55 -3.23 -0.70
C GLY A 321 23.20 -4.02 0.43
N LEU A 322 24.40 -4.53 0.18
CA LEU A 322 25.27 -5.07 1.22
C LEU A 322 26.03 -3.93 1.95
N PRO A 323 26.53 -4.15 3.17
CA PRO A 323 27.30 -3.17 3.90
C PRO A 323 28.51 -2.69 3.08
N GLY A 324 28.62 -1.37 2.86
CA GLY A 324 29.77 -0.76 2.18
C GLY A 324 29.58 -0.46 0.69
N GLU A 325 28.44 -0.76 0.09
CA GLU A 325 28.07 -0.25 -1.24
C GLU A 325 27.40 1.13 -1.10
N PRO A 326 27.80 2.12 -1.95
CA PRO A 326 27.29 3.49 -1.90
C PRO A 326 25.80 3.62 -2.26
#